data_2bed2f4582299164d511164daf4ee233
#
_entry.id   2bed2f4582299164d511164daf4ee233
#
_cell.length_a   1.000
_cell.length_b   1.000
_cell.length_c   1.000
_cell.angle_alpha   90.00
_cell.angle_beta   90.00
_cell.angle_gamma   90.00
#
_symmetry.space_group_name_H-M   'P 1'
#
loop_
_entity.id
_entity.type
_entity.pdbx_description
1 polymer ?
#
loop_
_entity_poly.entity_id
_entity_poly.type
_entity_poly.pdbx_seq_one_letter_code
_entity_poly.pdbx_strand_id
1 'polypeptide(L)'
;MTPDTRAVRESEQLDWEKVEAWLREQLPGANVAGLDLTQPFAVEQFPGGHSNLTYLVRFGSTELVLRRPPLGPVAPTAHDMAREFRWLSAIHPFYPLAPRAFALCDDVSIVGSVFYVMERRHGIVVRHDEPPQISERPDVRHAVSASLVDALADLHGIDLDRAGLLHLGKPGGFVERQVRGWSDRWQRSRTTEIPEMDRLAQWLIAELPPNPIRPAVVHGDFKLDNLMLDAERPERLVAVFDWEMSALGDPLVDLGILLAYWVSIAPAGSDALTTVTSRPGWFTRDELIDRYQARSGRDLSRLLYSEVFALFKIAVVIQQIYYRFAVGQTDDPRFARFGDRVLALARQAVSRL
;
A
#
# COMPACT_ATOMS: atom_id res chain seq x y z
N MET A 1 18.48 7.59 -16.72
CA MET A 1 17.47 6.76 -16.05
C MET A 1 16.63 6.07 -17.12
N THR A 2 16.34 4.78 -16.96
CA THR A 2 15.35 4.11 -17.81
C THR A 2 14.01 4.76 -17.53
N PRO A 3 13.18 5.08 -18.56
CA PRO A 3 11.85 5.62 -18.34
C PRO A 3 11.03 4.66 -17.45
N ASP A 4 10.38 5.19 -16.43
CA ASP A 4 9.51 4.40 -15.53
C ASP A 4 8.08 4.26 -16.06
N THR A 5 7.85 4.79 -17.28
CA THR A 5 6.61 4.71 -18.05
C THR A 5 6.85 4.10 -19.42
N ARG A 6 5.78 3.68 -20.08
CA ARG A 6 5.79 3.15 -21.46
C ARG A 6 4.51 3.58 -22.18
N ALA A 7 4.43 3.31 -23.47
CA ALA A 7 3.20 3.47 -24.24
C ALA A 7 2.04 2.70 -23.57
N VAL A 8 0.83 3.29 -23.60
CA VAL A 8 -0.38 2.66 -23.08
C VAL A 8 -0.64 1.36 -23.82
N ARG A 9 -0.91 0.28 -23.09
CA ARG A 9 -1.27 -1.01 -23.69
C ARG A 9 -2.55 -0.88 -24.51
N GLU A 10 -2.62 -1.59 -25.63
CA GLU A 10 -3.77 -1.53 -26.52
C GLU A 10 -5.09 -1.89 -25.82
N SER A 11 -5.06 -2.91 -24.98
CA SER A 11 -6.22 -3.35 -24.18
C SER A 11 -6.61 -2.40 -23.02
N GLU A 12 -5.80 -1.39 -22.72
CA GLU A 12 -5.98 -0.47 -21.59
C GLU A 12 -6.08 0.99 -22.05
N GLN A 13 -6.35 1.19 -23.35
CA GLN A 13 -6.63 2.51 -23.92
C GLN A 13 -7.93 3.08 -23.38
N LEU A 14 -7.97 4.41 -23.23
CA LEU A 14 -9.15 5.16 -22.80
C LEU A 14 -9.52 6.17 -23.90
N ASP A 15 -10.67 6.81 -23.75
CA ASP A 15 -11.05 7.98 -24.54
C ASP A 15 -10.25 9.20 -24.06
N TRP A 16 -9.02 9.33 -24.58
CA TRP A 16 -8.08 10.37 -24.14
C TRP A 16 -8.56 11.76 -24.49
N GLU A 17 -9.38 11.93 -25.52
CA GLU A 17 -9.96 13.24 -25.88
C GLU A 17 -10.93 13.70 -24.80
N LYS A 18 -11.79 12.81 -24.29
CA LYS A 18 -12.68 13.12 -23.17
C LYS A 18 -11.91 13.39 -21.86
N VAL A 19 -10.87 12.58 -21.59
CA VAL A 19 -10.02 12.76 -20.40
C VAL A 19 -9.33 14.13 -20.47
N GLU A 20 -8.75 14.50 -21.62
CA GLU A 20 -8.11 15.79 -21.82
C GLU A 20 -9.10 16.95 -21.63
N ALA A 21 -10.28 16.87 -22.23
CA ALA A 21 -11.31 17.90 -22.11
C ALA A 21 -11.72 18.10 -20.63
N TRP A 22 -11.95 17.00 -19.92
CA TRP A 22 -12.27 17.03 -18.49
C TRP A 22 -11.14 17.62 -17.64
N LEU A 23 -9.88 17.24 -17.91
CA LEU A 23 -8.71 17.78 -17.20
C LEU A 23 -8.57 19.29 -17.40
N ARG A 24 -8.76 19.78 -18.64
CA ARG A 24 -8.71 21.21 -18.96
C ARG A 24 -9.77 22.01 -18.22
N GLU A 25 -10.92 21.42 -17.92
CA GLU A 25 -11.99 22.03 -17.14
C GLU A 25 -11.70 22.00 -15.63
N GLN A 26 -11.21 20.90 -15.08
CA GLN A 26 -11.12 20.69 -13.63
C GLN A 26 -9.80 21.21 -13.01
N LEU A 27 -8.67 21.11 -13.73
CA LEU A 27 -7.37 21.45 -13.17
C LEU A 27 -7.13 22.94 -12.87
N PRO A 28 -7.75 23.93 -13.55
CA PRO A 28 -7.57 25.34 -13.18
C PRO A 28 -7.88 25.65 -11.71
N GLY A 29 -8.86 24.95 -11.12
CA GLY A 29 -9.23 25.09 -9.70
C GLY A 29 -8.32 24.33 -8.72
N ALA A 30 -7.45 23.44 -9.20
CA ALA A 30 -6.71 22.50 -8.35
C ALA A 30 -5.34 23.03 -7.86
N ASN A 31 -4.91 24.24 -8.26
CA ASN A 31 -3.62 24.83 -7.91
C ASN A 31 -2.42 23.90 -8.20
N VAL A 32 -2.37 23.33 -9.40
CA VAL A 32 -1.24 22.55 -9.89
C VAL A 32 -0.08 23.48 -10.25
N ALA A 33 1.07 23.30 -9.62
CA ALA A 33 2.22 24.16 -9.86
C ALA A 33 2.75 24.01 -11.30
N GLY A 34 2.98 25.14 -11.96
CA GLY A 34 3.55 25.17 -13.32
C GLY A 34 2.61 24.66 -14.42
N LEU A 35 1.33 24.46 -14.14
CA LEU A 35 0.35 23.97 -15.11
C LEU A 35 0.10 25.03 -16.21
N ASP A 36 0.36 24.63 -17.44
CA ASP A 36 0.01 25.38 -18.64
C ASP A 36 -0.82 24.48 -19.56
N LEU A 37 -2.13 24.65 -19.50
CA LEU A 37 -3.07 23.85 -20.27
C LEU A 37 -3.04 24.16 -21.78
N THR A 38 -2.33 25.21 -22.24
CA THR A 38 -2.14 25.47 -23.67
C THR A 38 -1.14 24.52 -24.32
N GLN A 39 -0.32 23.86 -23.49
CA GLN A 39 0.66 22.88 -23.96
C GLN A 39 0.01 21.58 -24.47
N PRO A 40 0.73 20.84 -25.33
CA PRO A 40 0.26 19.55 -25.82
C PRO A 40 -0.03 18.55 -24.67
N PHE A 41 -1.14 17.81 -24.81
CA PHE A 41 -1.48 16.70 -23.94
C PHE A 41 -0.77 15.42 -24.39
N ALA A 42 -0.25 14.66 -23.46
CA ALA A 42 0.37 13.36 -23.73
C ALA A 42 0.09 12.37 -22.62
N VAL A 43 0.05 11.09 -22.96
CA VAL A 43 -0.24 9.99 -22.02
C VAL A 43 0.77 8.87 -22.18
N GLU A 44 1.23 8.36 -21.04
CA GLU A 44 2.01 7.13 -20.93
C GLU A 44 1.44 6.28 -19.79
N GLN A 45 1.90 5.05 -19.65
CA GLN A 45 1.40 4.13 -18.62
C GLN A 45 2.55 3.64 -17.75
N PHE A 46 2.31 3.57 -16.43
CA PHE A 46 3.23 2.91 -15.52
C PHE A 46 3.13 1.38 -15.70
N PRO A 47 4.26 0.66 -15.83
CA PRO A 47 4.26 -0.78 -16.09
C PRO A 47 3.83 -1.62 -14.87
N GLY A 48 3.93 -1.06 -13.67
CA GLY A 48 3.57 -1.69 -12.40
C GLY A 48 2.18 -1.30 -11.94
N GLY A 49 1.57 -2.17 -11.16
CA GLY A 49 0.24 -1.98 -10.58
C GLY A 49 -0.66 -3.15 -10.99
N HIS A 50 -0.75 -4.16 -10.10
CA HIS A 50 -1.63 -5.32 -10.34
C HIS A 50 -3.07 -5.06 -9.91
N SER A 51 -3.28 -4.01 -9.08
CA SER A 51 -4.58 -3.70 -8.50
C SER A 51 -5.31 -2.59 -9.24
N ASN A 52 -4.62 -1.50 -9.61
CA ASN A 52 -5.20 -0.34 -10.29
C ASN A 52 -4.39 0.03 -11.52
N LEU A 53 -5.04 0.59 -12.54
CA LEU A 53 -4.37 1.16 -13.71
C LEU A 53 -3.89 2.57 -13.40
N THR A 54 -2.63 2.84 -13.71
CA THR A 54 -1.98 4.11 -13.41
C THR A 54 -1.34 4.66 -14.68
N TYR A 55 -1.69 5.88 -15.02
CA TYR A 55 -1.20 6.58 -16.21
C TYR A 55 -0.47 7.86 -15.83
N LEU A 56 0.57 8.17 -16.54
CA LEU A 56 1.19 9.49 -16.57
C LEU A 56 0.45 10.33 -17.60
N VAL A 57 -0.11 11.46 -17.18
CA VAL A 57 -0.71 12.45 -18.08
C VAL A 57 0.11 13.74 -17.99
N ARG A 58 0.37 14.37 -19.13
CA ARG A 58 1.22 15.56 -19.21
C ARG A 58 0.57 16.67 -20.01
N PHE A 59 0.80 17.91 -19.57
CA PHE A 59 0.62 19.12 -20.35
C PHE A 59 2.00 19.79 -20.49
N GLY A 60 2.67 19.59 -21.62
CA GLY A 60 4.06 20.00 -21.81
C GLY A 60 4.99 19.32 -20.79
N SER A 61 5.61 20.12 -19.90
CA SER A 61 6.49 19.63 -18.82
C SER A 61 5.78 19.31 -17.52
N THR A 62 4.51 19.68 -17.35
CA THR A 62 3.75 19.39 -16.13
C THR A 62 3.24 17.97 -16.15
N GLU A 63 3.67 17.17 -15.20
CA GLU A 63 3.35 15.75 -15.06
C GLU A 63 2.35 15.52 -13.93
N LEU A 64 1.34 14.68 -14.21
CA LEU A 64 0.30 14.26 -13.27
C LEU A 64 0.10 12.75 -13.39
N VAL A 65 -0.45 12.15 -12.33
CA VAL A 65 -0.79 10.72 -12.31
C VAL A 65 -2.30 10.57 -12.28
N LEU A 66 -2.85 9.88 -13.29
CA LEU A 66 -4.24 9.45 -13.32
C LEU A 66 -4.32 8.00 -12.84
N ARG A 67 -5.18 7.76 -11.84
CA ARG A 67 -5.41 6.42 -11.27
C ARG A 67 -6.87 6.02 -11.39
N ARG A 68 -7.11 4.78 -11.85
CA ARG A 68 -8.45 4.21 -12.01
C ARG A 68 -8.47 2.71 -11.66
N PRO A 69 -9.66 2.11 -11.40
CA PRO A 69 -9.80 0.68 -11.26
C PRO A 69 -9.33 -0.08 -12.51
N PRO A 70 -8.97 -1.37 -12.41
CA PRO A 70 -8.71 -2.20 -13.57
C PRO A 70 -9.93 -2.28 -14.48
N LEU A 71 -9.71 -2.67 -15.74
CA LEU A 71 -10.80 -2.94 -16.69
C LEU A 71 -11.48 -4.27 -16.33
N GLY A 72 -12.79 -4.31 -16.48
CA GLY A 72 -13.60 -5.49 -16.18
C GLY A 72 -14.28 -5.44 -14.81
N PRO A 73 -15.02 -6.49 -14.44
CA PRO A 73 -15.75 -6.54 -13.19
C PRO A 73 -14.79 -6.59 -11.99
N VAL A 74 -14.94 -5.65 -11.08
CA VAL A 74 -14.23 -5.61 -9.81
C VAL A 74 -15.18 -5.96 -8.65
N ALA A 75 -14.64 -6.56 -7.58
CA ALA A 75 -15.44 -6.84 -6.41
C ALA A 75 -16.00 -5.53 -5.81
N PRO A 76 -17.26 -5.52 -5.36
CA PRO A 76 -17.81 -4.36 -4.65
C PRO A 76 -16.89 -3.94 -3.51
N THR A 77 -16.63 -2.65 -3.36
CA THR A 77 -15.71 -2.07 -2.36
C THR A 77 -14.21 -2.27 -2.60
N ALA A 78 -13.79 -3.03 -3.61
CA ALA A 78 -12.40 -3.04 -4.05
C ALA A 78 -12.16 -1.85 -5.00
N HIS A 79 -10.96 -1.24 -4.90
CA HIS A 79 -10.56 -0.16 -5.82
C HIS A 79 -11.50 1.07 -5.79
N ASP A 80 -11.92 1.49 -4.59
CA ASP A 80 -12.75 2.69 -4.38
C ASP A 80 -11.90 3.97 -4.55
N MET A 81 -11.86 4.48 -5.78
CA MET A 81 -11.08 5.68 -6.14
C MET A 81 -11.53 6.93 -5.41
N ALA A 82 -12.83 7.06 -5.16
CA ALA A 82 -13.37 8.21 -4.43
C ALA A 82 -12.94 8.17 -2.95
N ARG A 83 -12.86 6.98 -2.36
CA ARG A 83 -12.35 6.80 -1.01
C ARG A 83 -10.86 7.12 -0.92
N GLU A 84 -10.05 6.61 -1.84
CA GLU A 84 -8.61 6.89 -1.89
C GLU A 84 -8.35 8.38 -2.10
N PHE A 85 -9.04 9.03 -3.03
CA PHE A 85 -8.98 10.47 -3.24
C PHE A 85 -9.30 11.27 -1.96
N ARG A 86 -10.35 10.89 -1.23
CA ARG A 86 -10.72 11.56 0.04
C ARG A 86 -9.61 11.43 1.09
N TRP A 87 -9.00 10.24 1.21
CA TRP A 87 -7.89 10.02 2.11
C TRP A 87 -6.68 10.89 1.74
N LEU A 88 -6.25 10.85 0.48
CA LEU A 88 -5.11 11.66 0.00
C LEU A 88 -5.36 13.16 0.20
N SER A 89 -6.54 13.65 -0.16
CA SER A 89 -6.91 15.06 0.01
C SER A 89 -6.87 15.51 1.47
N ALA A 90 -7.32 14.65 2.38
CA ALA A 90 -7.39 14.99 3.79
C ALA A 90 -6.03 14.86 4.51
N ILE A 91 -5.21 13.87 4.13
CA ILE A 91 -3.96 13.58 4.84
C ILE A 91 -2.77 14.41 4.35
N HIS A 92 -2.71 14.76 3.06
CA HIS A 92 -1.58 15.47 2.47
C HIS A 92 -1.13 16.73 3.24
N PRO A 93 -2.02 17.60 3.76
CA PRO A 93 -1.61 18.79 4.51
C PRO A 93 -0.84 18.48 5.81
N PHE A 94 -1.04 17.30 6.37
CA PHE A 94 -0.44 16.87 7.64
C PHE A 94 0.68 15.85 7.45
N TYR A 95 0.70 15.19 6.29
CA TYR A 95 1.67 14.17 5.93
C TYR A 95 2.11 14.37 4.47
N PRO A 96 3.09 15.25 4.21
CA PRO A 96 3.52 15.62 2.86
C PRO A 96 4.11 14.47 2.03
N LEU A 97 4.38 13.32 2.64
CA LEU A 97 4.77 12.10 1.93
C LEU A 97 3.58 11.45 1.17
N ALA A 98 2.34 11.73 1.54
CA ALA A 98 1.19 11.36 0.73
C ALA A 98 1.14 12.27 -0.51
N PRO A 99 0.99 11.73 -1.74
CA PRO A 99 0.81 12.55 -2.93
C PRO A 99 -0.41 13.46 -2.81
N ARG A 100 -0.30 14.68 -3.33
CA ARG A 100 -1.45 15.60 -3.38
C ARG A 100 -2.47 15.12 -4.40
N ALA A 101 -3.72 14.94 -3.99
CA ALA A 101 -4.82 14.68 -4.90
C ALA A 101 -5.38 16.02 -5.45
N PHE A 102 -5.62 16.09 -6.76
CA PHE A 102 -6.02 17.33 -7.44
C PHE A 102 -7.48 17.34 -7.85
N ALA A 103 -7.95 16.29 -8.50
CA ALA A 103 -9.30 16.21 -9.00
C ALA A 103 -9.84 14.78 -9.01
N LEU A 104 -11.13 14.61 -8.71
CA LEU A 104 -11.85 13.35 -8.77
C LEU A 104 -12.91 13.45 -9.87
N CYS A 105 -12.94 12.46 -10.75
CA CYS A 105 -13.98 12.27 -11.74
C CYS A 105 -14.91 11.14 -11.31
N ASP A 106 -16.14 11.44 -10.99
CA ASP A 106 -17.21 10.49 -10.69
C ASP A 106 -18.16 10.26 -11.87
N ASP A 107 -17.99 11.01 -12.97
CA ASP A 107 -18.70 10.78 -14.22
C ASP A 107 -18.12 9.57 -14.97
N VAL A 108 -18.80 8.45 -14.83
CA VAL A 108 -18.40 7.19 -15.50
C VAL A 108 -18.52 7.23 -17.02
N SER A 109 -19.20 8.23 -17.61
CA SER A 109 -19.35 8.35 -19.07
C SER A 109 -18.02 8.71 -19.76
N ILE A 110 -17.04 9.22 -19.03
CA ILE A 110 -15.74 9.64 -19.56
C ILE A 110 -14.86 8.43 -19.88
N VAL A 111 -14.64 7.55 -18.88
CA VAL A 111 -13.75 6.37 -19.05
C VAL A 111 -14.36 5.05 -18.55
N GLY A 112 -15.66 5.00 -18.30
CA GLY A 112 -16.34 3.79 -17.81
C GLY A 112 -16.19 3.51 -16.32
N SER A 113 -15.50 4.37 -15.57
CA SER A 113 -15.30 4.22 -14.11
C SER A 113 -14.92 5.54 -13.47
N VAL A 114 -15.09 5.61 -12.14
CA VAL A 114 -14.51 6.68 -11.34
C VAL A 114 -12.98 6.65 -11.47
N PHE A 115 -12.35 7.82 -11.57
CA PHE A 115 -10.89 7.97 -11.53
C PHE A 115 -10.52 9.25 -10.80
N TYR A 116 -9.25 9.37 -10.43
CA TYR A 116 -8.74 10.62 -9.87
C TYR A 116 -7.35 10.95 -10.41
N VAL A 117 -6.97 12.22 -10.23
CA VAL A 117 -5.68 12.75 -10.65
C VAL A 117 -4.94 13.28 -9.43
N MET A 118 -3.66 12.93 -9.35
CA MET A 118 -2.77 13.30 -8.25
C MET A 118 -1.41 13.74 -8.74
N GLU A 119 -0.63 14.26 -7.80
CA GLU A 119 0.74 14.68 -7.97
C GLU A 119 1.64 13.53 -8.45
N ARG A 120 2.49 13.85 -9.43
CA ARG A 120 3.60 12.98 -9.82
C ARG A 120 4.76 13.15 -8.85
N ARG A 121 5.20 12.04 -8.25
CA ARG A 121 6.40 11.99 -7.42
C ARG A 121 7.52 11.31 -8.19
N HIS A 122 8.76 11.81 -8.03
CA HIS A 122 9.96 11.27 -8.68
C HIS A 122 10.89 10.66 -7.66
N GLY A 123 11.45 9.49 -7.98
CA GLY A 123 12.35 8.77 -7.11
C GLY A 123 12.50 7.31 -7.51
N ILE A 124 12.97 6.51 -6.59
CA ILE A 124 13.15 5.06 -6.75
C ILE A 124 12.29 4.29 -5.77
N VAL A 125 11.72 3.18 -6.23
CA VAL A 125 10.95 2.24 -5.41
C VAL A 125 11.72 0.94 -5.32
N VAL A 126 11.96 0.46 -4.10
CA VAL A 126 12.64 -0.81 -3.83
C VAL A 126 11.62 -1.92 -3.77
N ARG A 127 11.68 -2.88 -4.68
CA ARG A 127 10.73 -4.01 -4.77
C ARG A 127 11.42 -5.36 -4.55
N HIS A 128 11.82 -6.01 -5.63
CA HIS A 128 12.45 -7.33 -5.60
C HIS A 128 13.97 -7.27 -5.49
N ASP A 129 14.56 -6.20 -6.04
CA ASP A 129 16.01 -5.98 -6.07
C ASP A 129 16.33 -4.58 -5.55
N GLU A 130 17.52 -4.46 -4.98
CA GLU A 130 18.08 -3.16 -4.62
C GLU A 130 18.54 -2.42 -5.87
N PRO A 131 18.11 -1.17 -6.05
CA PRO A 131 18.66 -0.33 -7.10
C PRO A 131 20.14 0.01 -6.81
N PRO A 132 20.95 0.36 -7.83
CA PRO A 132 22.38 0.67 -7.66
C PRO A 132 22.68 1.66 -6.54
N GLN A 133 21.82 2.66 -6.36
CA GLN A 133 21.94 3.70 -5.32
C GLN A 133 21.98 3.12 -3.88
N ILE A 134 21.49 1.89 -3.70
CA ILE A 134 21.48 1.19 -2.41
C ILE A 134 22.45 0.02 -2.43
N SER A 135 22.46 -0.80 -3.51
CA SER A 135 23.29 -2.01 -3.57
C SER A 135 24.79 -1.69 -3.55
N GLU A 136 25.20 -0.57 -4.13
CA GLU A 136 26.58 -0.07 -4.15
C GLU A 136 26.94 0.72 -2.87
N ARG A 137 25.97 1.03 -2.04
CA ARG A 137 26.12 1.83 -0.79
C ARG A 137 25.43 1.16 0.39
N PRO A 138 25.99 0.07 0.94
CA PRO A 138 25.37 -0.68 2.05
C PRO A 138 25.14 0.16 3.32
N ASP A 139 25.92 1.23 3.51
CA ASP A 139 25.75 2.23 4.59
C ASP A 139 24.40 2.95 4.52
N VAL A 140 23.83 3.10 3.33
CA VAL A 140 22.52 3.76 3.11
C VAL A 140 21.37 2.89 3.61
N ARG A 141 21.48 1.57 3.64
CA ARG A 141 20.40 0.65 4.07
C ARG A 141 19.91 0.96 5.48
N HIS A 142 20.84 1.21 6.39
CA HIS A 142 20.52 1.59 7.77
C HIS A 142 19.75 2.91 7.83
N ALA A 143 20.18 3.91 7.06
CA ALA A 143 19.52 5.21 7.00
C ALA A 143 18.14 5.15 6.34
N VAL A 144 17.96 4.33 5.29
CA VAL A 144 16.66 4.07 4.67
C VAL A 144 15.71 3.40 5.67
N SER A 145 16.20 2.40 6.42
CA SER A 145 15.41 1.72 7.46
C SER A 145 14.91 2.71 8.51
N ALA A 146 15.81 3.57 8.96
CA ALA A 146 15.50 4.61 9.95
C ALA A 146 14.42 5.58 9.43
N SER A 147 14.59 6.09 8.21
CA SER A 147 13.65 7.04 7.60
C SER A 147 12.26 6.43 7.37
N LEU A 148 12.21 5.15 7.03
CA LEU A 148 10.96 4.41 6.85
C LEU A 148 10.19 4.31 8.17
N VAL A 149 10.87 3.94 9.26
CA VAL A 149 10.24 3.85 10.59
C VAL A 149 9.81 5.21 11.08
N ASP A 150 10.62 6.25 10.88
CA ASP A 150 10.27 7.61 11.24
C ASP A 150 9.02 8.09 10.50
N ALA A 151 8.93 7.81 9.19
CA ALA A 151 7.75 8.15 8.38
C ALA A 151 6.48 7.44 8.89
N LEU A 152 6.57 6.18 9.30
CA LEU A 152 5.45 5.47 9.92
C LEU A 152 5.06 6.08 11.27
N ALA A 153 6.04 6.39 12.12
CA ALA A 153 5.79 7.01 13.41
C ALA A 153 5.19 8.42 13.27
N ASP A 154 5.64 9.21 12.29
CA ASP A 154 5.10 10.54 11.98
C ASP A 154 3.64 10.45 11.48
N LEU A 155 3.31 9.47 10.62
CA LEU A 155 1.93 9.19 10.21
C LEU A 155 1.04 8.89 11.43
N HIS A 156 1.51 8.03 12.31
CA HIS A 156 0.78 7.64 13.52
C HIS A 156 0.75 8.74 14.59
N GLY A 157 1.63 9.74 14.46
CA GLY A 157 1.71 10.90 15.34
C GLY A 157 0.71 12.01 15.02
N ILE A 158 0.01 11.94 13.87
CA ILE A 158 -0.96 12.96 13.49
C ILE A 158 -2.11 13.01 14.48
N ASP A 159 -2.37 14.20 15.03
CA ASP A 159 -3.49 14.46 15.92
C ASP A 159 -4.78 14.51 15.09
N LEU A 160 -5.62 13.49 15.22
CA LEU A 160 -6.82 13.30 14.40
C LEU A 160 -7.86 14.39 14.60
N ASP A 161 -7.98 14.94 15.83
CA ASP A 161 -8.93 16.01 16.15
C ASP A 161 -8.46 17.33 15.54
N ARG A 162 -7.21 17.72 15.78
CA ARG A 162 -6.63 18.96 15.25
C ARG A 162 -6.53 18.95 13.73
N ALA A 163 -6.31 17.78 13.14
CA ALA A 163 -6.29 17.60 11.70
C ALA A 163 -7.70 17.46 11.09
N GLY A 164 -8.76 17.37 11.91
CA GLY A 164 -10.13 17.20 11.43
C GLY A 164 -10.38 15.88 10.71
N LEU A 165 -9.61 14.82 10.99
CA LEU A 165 -9.65 13.56 10.25
C LEU A 165 -10.67 12.56 10.76
N LEU A 166 -11.33 12.79 11.90
CA LEU A 166 -12.26 11.83 12.50
C LEU A 166 -13.46 11.47 11.62
N HIS A 167 -13.83 12.33 10.68
CA HIS A 167 -14.91 12.06 9.72
C HIS A 167 -14.56 10.96 8.69
N LEU A 168 -13.28 10.61 8.53
CA LEU A 168 -12.81 9.61 7.56
C LEU A 168 -13.05 8.16 8.00
N GLY A 169 -13.39 7.93 9.28
CA GLY A 169 -13.60 6.56 9.76
C GLY A 169 -14.01 6.47 11.23
N LYS A 170 -14.14 5.24 11.68
CA LYS A 170 -14.50 4.88 13.07
C LYS A 170 -13.35 4.11 13.71
N PRO A 171 -12.55 4.71 14.60
CA PRO A 171 -11.41 4.02 15.21
C PRO A 171 -11.85 2.90 16.19
N GLY A 172 -12.98 3.09 16.89
CA GLY A 172 -13.51 2.07 17.82
C GLY A 172 -13.88 0.77 17.10
N GLY A 173 -13.46 -0.37 17.64
CA GLY A 173 -13.70 -1.70 17.07
C GLY A 173 -12.97 -1.95 15.75
N PHE A 174 -11.95 -1.16 15.42
CA PHE A 174 -11.22 -1.28 14.15
C PHE A 174 -10.61 -2.68 13.98
N VAL A 175 -9.87 -3.16 14.97
CA VAL A 175 -9.18 -4.46 14.89
C VAL A 175 -10.18 -5.59 14.71
N GLU A 176 -11.29 -5.59 15.47
CA GLU A 176 -12.34 -6.60 15.35
C GLU A 176 -12.92 -6.64 13.93
N ARG A 177 -13.26 -5.46 13.36
CA ARG A 177 -13.77 -5.38 11.99
C ARG A 177 -12.76 -5.90 10.96
N GLN A 178 -11.45 -5.61 11.17
CA GLN A 178 -10.40 -6.13 10.29
C GLN A 178 -10.32 -7.66 10.37
N VAL A 179 -10.25 -8.22 11.57
CA VAL A 179 -10.17 -9.68 11.76
C VAL A 179 -11.37 -10.38 11.13
N ARG A 180 -12.61 -9.92 11.43
CA ARG A 180 -13.82 -10.49 10.84
C ARG A 180 -13.82 -10.39 9.31
N GLY A 181 -13.51 -9.21 8.77
CA GLY A 181 -13.49 -8.99 7.33
C GLY A 181 -12.46 -9.85 6.61
N TRP A 182 -11.27 -10.06 7.19
CA TRP A 182 -10.25 -10.95 6.61
C TRP A 182 -10.60 -12.43 6.78
N SER A 183 -11.22 -12.82 7.89
CA SER A 183 -11.74 -14.17 8.07
C SER A 183 -12.82 -14.50 7.05
N ASP A 184 -13.74 -13.57 6.77
CA ASP A 184 -14.77 -13.75 5.74
C ASP A 184 -14.14 -13.88 4.31
N ARG A 185 -13.07 -13.12 4.03
CA ARG A 185 -12.33 -13.26 2.76
C ARG A 185 -11.65 -14.61 2.66
N TRP A 186 -11.04 -15.09 3.74
CA TRP A 186 -10.49 -16.44 3.80
C TRP A 186 -11.53 -17.49 3.44
N GLN A 187 -12.69 -17.48 4.12
CA GLN A 187 -13.74 -18.46 3.88
C GLN A 187 -14.26 -18.46 2.44
N ARG A 188 -14.32 -17.28 1.79
CA ARG A 188 -14.77 -17.16 0.39
C ARG A 188 -13.73 -17.54 -0.65
N SER A 189 -12.45 -17.51 -0.31
CA SER A 189 -11.36 -17.77 -1.25
C SER A 189 -10.60 -19.06 -0.99
N ARG A 190 -10.88 -19.80 0.08
CA ARG A 190 -10.20 -21.05 0.37
C ARG A 190 -10.43 -22.08 -0.74
N THR A 191 -9.36 -22.74 -1.17
CA THR A 191 -9.37 -23.81 -2.19
C THR A 191 -9.17 -25.18 -1.57
N THR A 192 -8.64 -25.22 -0.36
CA THR A 192 -8.41 -26.42 0.45
C THR A 192 -8.54 -26.09 1.93
N GLU A 193 -8.64 -27.09 2.77
CA GLU A 193 -8.61 -26.91 4.22
C GLU A 193 -7.17 -26.67 4.69
N ILE A 194 -7.00 -25.61 5.49
CA ILE A 194 -5.74 -25.27 6.18
C ILE A 194 -6.10 -25.02 7.65
N PRO A 195 -6.02 -26.04 8.51
CA PRO A 195 -6.44 -25.95 9.91
C PRO A 195 -5.74 -24.83 10.68
N GLU A 196 -4.51 -24.50 10.30
CA GLU A 196 -3.75 -23.40 10.88
C GLU A 196 -4.46 -22.04 10.66
N MET A 197 -5.08 -21.82 9.51
CA MET A 197 -5.82 -20.59 9.22
C MET A 197 -7.08 -20.46 10.06
N ASP A 198 -7.82 -21.56 10.27
CA ASP A 198 -9.01 -21.57 11.11
C ASP A 198 -8.64 -21.35 12.59
N ARG A 199 -7.54 -21.97 13.06
CA ARG A 199 -6.97 -21.73 14.38
C ARG A 199 -6.59 -20.26 14.60
N LEU A 200 -5.93 -19.65 13.61
CA LEU A 200 -5.54 -18.24 13.65
C LEU A 200 -6.77 -17.32 13.71
N ALA A 201 -7.79 -17.56 12.87
CA ALA A 201 -9.02 -16.77 12.90
C ALA A 201 -9.73 -16.84 14.25
N GLN A 202 -9.79 -18.03 14.86
CA GLN A 202 -10.35 -18.24 16.20
C GLN A 202 -9.55 -17.51 17.27
N TRP A 203 -8.22 -17.66 17.26
CA TRP A 203 -7.34 -17.00 18.23
C TRP A 203 -7.42 -15.49 18.14
N LEU A 204 -7.39 -14.92 16.91
CA LEU A 204 -7.48 -13.49 16.69
C LEU A 204 -8.81 -12.89 17.19
N ILE A 205 -9.90 -13.64 17.17
CA ILE A 205 -11.17 -13.19 17.76
C ILE A 205 -11.18 -13.35 19.28
N ALA A 206 -10.60 -14.43 19.81
CA ALA A 206 -10.58 -14.68 21.26
C ALA A 206 -9.67 -13.68 22.00
N GLU A 207 -8.55 -13.30 21.39
CA GLU A 207 -7.53 -12.44 21.99
C GLU A 207 -7.62 -10.98 21.51
N LEU A 208 -8.79 -10.53 21.05
CA LEU A 208 -8.98 -9.16 20.58
C LEU A 208 -8.45 -8.12 21.59
N PRO A 209 -7.53 -7.23 21.18
CA PRO A 209 -7.05 -6.18 22.06
C PRO A 209 -8.14 -5.13 22.30
N PRO A 210 -8.09 -4.40 23.44
CA PRO A 210 -8.92 -3.22 23.62
C PRO A 210 -8.57 -2.17 22.55
N ASN A 211 -9.52 -1.25 22.33
CA ASN A 211 -9.23 -0.11 21.45
C ASN A 211 -8.00 0.67 21.94
N PRO A 212 -7.16 1.16 21.04
CA PRO A 212 -6.01 1.96 21.43
C PRO A 212 -6.46 3.27 22.09
N ILE A 213 -5.75 3.68 23.14
CA ILE A 213 -6.01 4.96 23.85
C ILE A 213 -5.82 6.14 22.89
N ARG A 214 -4.82 6.04 22.02
CA ARG A 214 -4.53 7.03 20.95
C ARG A 214 -4.65 6.36 19.59
N PRO A 215 -5.85 6.34 18.99
CA PRO A 215 -6.00 5.86 17.61
C PRO A 215 -5.18 6.74 16.65
N ALA A 216 -4.87 6.19 15.48
CA ALA A 216 -4.07 6.88 14.47
C ALA A 216 -4.67 6.71 13.08
N VAL A 217 -4.12 7.44 12.13
CA VAL A 217 -4.23 7.05 10.71
C VAL A 217 -3.46 5.75 10.52
N VAL A 218 -4.13 4.72 10.05
CA VAL A 218 -3.55 3.44 9.66
C VAL A 218 -3.50 3.39 8.14
N HIS A 219 -2.33 3.16 7.57
CA HIS A 219 -2.15 3.02 6.12
C HIS A 219 -2.77 1.70 5.61
N GLY A 220 -2.59 0.65 6.38
CA GLY A 220 -3.13 -0.68 6.11
C GLY A 220 -2.27 -1.55 5.18
N ASP A 221 -1.24 -0.99 4.52
CA ASP A 221 -0.27 -1.73 3.68
C ASP A 221 1.11 -1.03 3.67
N PHE A 222 1.57 -0.54 4.84
CA PHE A 222 2.84 0.17 4.96
C PHE A 222 4.01 -0.80 4.84
N LYS A 223 4.72 -0.73 3.73
CA LYS A 223 5.85 -1.62 3.39
C LYS A 223 6.79 -0.93 2.41
N LEU A 224 8.02 -1.45 2.29
CA LEU A 224 9.10 -0.82 1.50
C LEU A 224 8.72 -0.59 0.02
N ASP A 225 8.00 -1.50 -0.61
CA ASP A 225 7.59 -1.39 -2.03
C ASP A 225 6.45 -0.39 -2.29
N ASN A 226 5.81 0.13 -1.22
CA ASN A 226 4.87 1.25 -1.29
C ASN A 226 5.52 2.60 -0.95
N LEU A 227 6.84 2.64 -0.80
CA LEU A 227 7.61 3.84 -0.50
C LEU A 227 8.49 4.26 -1.68
N MET A 228 8.60 5.55 -1.89
CA MET A 228 9.53 6.10 -2.87
C MET A 228 10.63 6.87 -2.17
N LEU A 229 11.87 6.56 -2.54
CA LEU A 229 13.09 7.18 -2.04
C LEU A 229 13.57 8.22 -3.05
N ASP A 230 14.25 9.25 -2.56
CA ASP A 230 14.96 10.21 -3.41
C ASP A 230 16.06 9.49 -4.21
N ALA A 231 16.15 9.73 -5.49
CA ALA A 231 17.09 9.04 -6.38
C ALA A 231 18.56 9.38 -6.11
N GLU A 232 18.84 10.59 -5.60
CA GLU A 232 20.18 11.06 -5.28
C GLU A 232 20.56 10.83 -3.81
N ARG A 233 19.57 10.90 -2.93
CA ARG A 233 19.69 10.69 -1.49
C ARG A 233 18.68 9.63 -1.01
N PRO A 234 18.94 8.34 -1.23
CA PRO A 234 17.99 7.26 -0.94
C PRO A 234 17.56 7.17 0.53
N GLU A 235 18.33 7.74 1.44
CA GLU A 235 17.98 7.88 2.86
C GLU A 235 16.80 8.83 3.10
N ARG A 236 16.35 9.57 2.08
CA ARG A 236 15.19 10.46 2.14
C ARG A 236 13.99 9.84 1.45
N LEU A 237 12.89 9.70 2.18
CA LEU A 237 11.58 9.37 1.59
C LEU A 237 10.98 10.59 0.89
N VAL A 238 10.38 10.36 -0.27
CA VAL A 238 9.70 11.39 -1.07
C VAL A 238 8.21 11.09 -1.26
N ALA A 239 7.79 9.82 -1.11
CA ALA A 239 6.37 9.49 -1.13
C ALA A 239 6.04 8.18 -0.40
N VAL A 240 4.79 8.09 0.05
CA VAL A 240 4.09 6.88 0.47
C VAL A 240 2.88 6.71 -0.44
N PHE A 241 2.76 5.54 -1.07
CA PHE A 241 1.71 5.22 -2.03
C PHE A 241 0.73 4.18 -1.49
N ASP A 242 -0.38 3.98 -2.22
CA ASP A 242 -1.36 2.94 -2.02
C ASP A 242 -2.21 3.11 -0.75
N TRP A 243 -2.96 4.21 -0.73
CA TRP A 243 -3.82 4.62 0.37
C TRP A 243 -5.22 3.97 0.36
N GLU A 244 -5.45 3.00 -0.53
CA GLU A 244 -6.76 2.35 -0.69
C GLU A 244 -7.24 1.61 0.57
N MET A 245 -6.31 1.14 1.42
CA MET A 245 -6.62 0.42 2.66
C MET A 245 -6.65 1.31 3.90
N SER A 246 -6.44 2.61 3.76
CA SER A 246 -6.31 3.53 4.90
C SER A 246 -7.56 3.58 5.78
N ALA A 247 -7.34 3.73 7.07
CA ALA A 247 -8.40 3.75 8.08
C ALA A 247 -7.98 4.58 9.30
N LEU A 248 -8.93 4.80 10.23
CA LEU A 248 -8.62 5.22 11.58
C LEU A 248 -8.66 4.01 12.50
N GLY A 249 -7.60 3.78 13.27
CA GLY A 249 -7.55 2.58 14.09
C GLY A 249 -6.29 2.41 14.93
N ASP A 250 -5.93 1.15 15.14
CA ASP A 250 -4.76 0.77 15.93
C ASP A 250 -3.49 0.84 15.07
N PRO A 251 -2.54 1.74 15.39
CA PRO A 251 -1.29 1.90 14.65
C PRO A 251 -0.39 0.66 14.68
N LEU A 252 -0.54 -0.24 15.66
CA LEU A 252 0.26 -1.47 15.72
C LEU A 252 -0.06 -2.42 14.55
N VAL A 253 -1.22 -2.25 13.90
CA VAL A 253 -1.54 -3.02 12.69
C VAL A 253 -0.55 -2.72 11.56
N ASP A 254 -0.20 -1.45 11.33
CA ASP A 254 0.80 -1.09 10.32
C ASP A 254 2.21 -1.55 10.71
N LEU A 255 2.58 -1.41 11.99
CA LEU A 255 3.86 -1.92 12.46
C LEU A 255 3.95 -3.44 12.27
N GLY A 256 2.89 -4.18 12.60
CA GLY A 256 2.82 -5.62 12.35
C GLY A 256 2.95 -5.98 10.88
N ILE A 257 2.30 -5.24 9.98
CA ILE A 257 2.40 -5.43 8.53
C ILE A 257 3.83 -5.14 8.06
N LEU A 258 4.42 -4.03 8.49
CA LEU A 258 5.80 -3.69 8.16
C LEU A 258 6.76 -4.82 8.59
N LEU A 259 6.65 -5.29 9.83
CA LEU A 259 7.49 -6.36 10.35
C LEU A 259 7.30 -7.69 9.60
N ALA A 260 6.07 -8.02 9.22
CA ALA A 260 5.78 -9.24 8.46
C ALA A 260 6.41 -9.22 7.06
N TYR A 261 6.47 -8.06 6.40
CA TYR A 261 7.15 -7.91 5.11
C TYR A 261 8.66 -7.71 5.23
N TRP A 262 9.13 -7.10 6.32
CA TRP A 262 10.53 -6.72 6.48
C TRP A 262 11.46 -7.88 6.72
N VAL A 263 11.10 -8.70 7.68
CA VAL A 263 11.86 -9.89 7.97
C VAL A 263 11.29 -11.01 7.10
N SER A 264 12.06 -11.39 6.09
CA SER A 264 11.75 -12.59 5.34
C SER A 264 11.75 -13.78 6.30
N ILE A 265 10.57 -14.17 6.73
CA ILE A 265 10.35 -15.21 7.72
C ILE A 265 10.25 -16.59 7.03
N ALA A 266 10.65 -16.64 5.80
CA ALA A 266 10.68 -17.88 5.07
C ALA A 266 11.95 -18.66 5.44
N PRO A 267 11.87 -19.98 5.74
CA PRO A 267 13.03 -20.83 5.87
C PRO A 267 13.93 -20.69 4.64
N ALA A 268 15.24 -20.87 4.83
CA ALA A 268 16.20 -20.86 3.73
C ALA A 268 15.70 -21.78 2.59
N GLY A 269 15.52 -21.21 1.39
CA GLY A 269 14.99 -21.92 0.21
C GLY A 269 13.49 -21.77 -0.05
N SER A 270 12.72 -21.05 0.76
CA SER A 270 11.35 -20.67 0.44
C SER A 270 11.30 -19.29 -0.23
N ASP A 271 10.28 -19.06 -1.05
CA ASP A 271 10.04 -17.77 -1.70
C ASP A 271 9.64 -16.71 -0.65
N ALA A 272 10.59 -15.96 -0.16
CA ALA A 272 10.36 -14.86 0.77
C ALA A 272 9.40 -13.81 0.19
N LEU A 273 8.61 -13.17 1.06
CA LEU A 273 7.76 -12.03 0.64
C LEU A 273 8.60 -10.85 0.15
N THR A 274 9.79 -10.70 0.74
CA THR A 274 10.85 -9.82 0.25
C THR A 274 12.22 -10.45 0.56
N THR A 275 13.17 -10.27 -0.34
CA THR A 275 14.56 -10.72 -0.16
C THR A 275 15.51 -9.57 0.11
N VAL A 276 15.05 -8.33 -0.11
CA VAL A 276 15.89 -7.13 -0.06
C VAL A 276 16.38 -6.86 1.35
N THR A 277 15.46 -6.84 2.30
CA THR A 277 15.75 -6.47 3.69
C THR A 277 16.47 -7.57 4.51
N SER A 278 16.69 -8.74 3.93
CA SER A 278 17.51 -9.81 4.54
C SER A 278 19.03 -9.59 4.38
N ARG A 279 19.43 -8.62 3.55
CA ARG A 279 20.85 -8.29 3.31
C ARG A 279 21.45 -7.53 4.49
N PRO A 280 22.75 -7.69 4.79
CA PRO A 280 23.42 -6.94 5.85
C PRO A 280 23.30 -5.43 5.67
N GLY A 281 23.10 -4.71 6.76
CA GLY A 281 22.99 -3.25 6.79
C GLY A 281 21.56 -2.71 6.83
N TRP A 282 20.54 -3.52 6.49
CA TRP A 282 19.15 -3.21 6.82
C TRP A 282 18.93 -3.42 8.32
N PHE A 283 17.97 -2.67 8.91
CA PHE A 283 17.57 -2.89 10.30
C PHE A 283 17.13 -4.33 10.53
N THR A 284 17.50 -4.86 11.67
CA THR A 284 16.88 -6.06 12.23
C THR A 284 15.45 -5.74 12.67
N ARG A 285 14.65 -6.78 12.95
CA ARG A 285 13.32 -6.62 13.52
C ARG A 285 13.34 -5.79 14.80
N ASP A 286 14.29 -6.06 15.68
CA ASP A 286 14.36 -5.39 16.99
C ASP A 286 14.75 -3.93 16.84
N GLU A 287 15.68 -3.58 15.95
CA GLU A 287 16.03 -2.18 15.64
C GLU A 287 14.83 -1.39 15.07
N LEU A 288 13.97 -2.02 14.25
CA LEU A 288 12.72 -1.39 13.76
C LEU A 288 11.78 -1.08 14.94
N ILE A 289 11.59 -2.06 15.83
CA ILE A 289 10.71 -1.94 16.99
C ILE A 289 11.22 -0.87 17.95
N ASP A 290 12.48 -0.92 18.29
CA ASP A 290 13.12 0.03 19.23
C ASP A 290 13.01 1.46 18.68
N ARG A 291 13.31 1.65 17.38
CA ARG A 291 13.19 2.97 16.78
C ARG A 291 11.75 3.46 16.73
N TYR A 292 10.81 2.60 16.35
CA TYR A 292 9.39 2.97 16.33
C TYR A 292 8.89 3.35 17.74
N GLN A 293 9.26 2.58 18.76
CA GLN A 293 8.90 2.87 20.15
C GLN A 293 9.50 4.20 20.62
N ALA A 294 10.79 4.39 20.37
CA ALA A 294 11.49 5.64 20.74
C ALA A 294 10.88 6.88 20.06
N ARG A 295 10.48 6.74 18.78
CA ARG A 295 9.92 7.87 17.99
C ARG A 295 8.47 8.16 18.33
N SER A 296 7.64 7.11 18.48
CA SER A 296 6.18 7.24 18.67
C SER A 296 5.76 7.37 20.13
N GLY A 297 6.57 6.86 21.07
CA GLY A 297 6.24 6.77 22.50
C GLY A 297 5.01 5.89 22.80
N ARG A 298 4.68 4.93 21.90
CA ARG A 298 3.51 4.07 22.04
C ARG A 298 3.84 2.82 22.83
N ASP A 299 2.83 2.28 23.52
CA ASP A 299 2.90 0.97 24.16
C ASP A 299 2.86 -0.13 23.08
N LEU A 300 3.88 -0.98 23.06
CA LEU A 300 4.02 -2.10 22.13
C LEU A 300 3.72 -3.46 22.77
N SER A 301 3.17 -3.51 23.96
CA SER A 301 2.90 -4.76 24.69
C SER A 301 2.01 -5.75 23.91
N ARG A 302 1.23 -5.25 22.95
CA ARG A 302 0.34 -6.03 22.09
C ARG A 302 0.84 -6.20 20.66
N LEU A 303 2.11 -5.92 20.40
CA LEU A 303 2.67 -6.03 19.06
C LEU A 303 2.61 -7.46 18.51
N LEU A 304 2.78 -8.48 19.36
CA LEU A 304 2.65 -9.88 18.95
C LEU A 304 1.30 -10.16 18.28
N TYR A 305 0.19 -9.66 18.85
CA TYR A 305 -1.13 -9.79 18.24
C TYR A 305 -1.18 -9.20 16.83
N SER A 306 -0.62 -8.00 16.64
CA SER A 306 -0.61 -7.32 15.36
C SER A 306 0.27 -8.02 14.33
N GLU A 307 1.39 -8.63 14.74
CA GLU A 307 2.23 -9.45 13.85
C GLU A 307 1.51 -10.73 13.40
N VAL A 308 0.81 -11.42 14.32
CA VAL A 308 0.00 -12.60 13.98
C VAL A 308 -1.13 -12.21 13.02
N PHE A 309 -1.82 -11.11 13.31
CA PHE A 309 -2.84 -10.57 12.41
C PHE A 309 -2.28 -10.22 11.03
N ALA A 310 -1.11 -9.60 10.96
CA ALA A 310 -0.46 -9.25 9.69
C ALA A 310 -0.15 -10.50 8.86
N LEU A 311 0.43 -11.54 9.45
CA LEU A 311 0.70 -12.81 8.77
C LEU A 311 -0.60 -13.47 8.27
N PHE A 312 -1.65 -13.49 9.10
CA PHE A 312 -2.97 -13.97 8.71
C PHE A 312 -3.53 -13.19 7.52
N LYS A 313 -3.50 -11.84 7.59
CA LYS A 313 -3.97 -10.97 6.51
C LYS A 313 -3.20 -11.23 5.21
N ILE A 314 -1.87 -11.30 5.26
CA ILE A 314 -1.03 -11.54 4.08
C ILE A 314 -1.34 -12.92 3.48
N ALA A 315 -1.50 -13.96 4.33
CA ALA A 315 -1.91 -15.28 3.87
C ALA A 315 -3.24 -15.23 3.10
N VAL A 316 -4.23 -14.46 3.61
CA VAL A 316 -5.53 -14.30 2.94
C VAL A 316 -5.40 -13.53 1.62
N VAL A 317 -4.56 -12.48 1.55
CA VAL A 317 -4.30 -11.76 0.30
C VAL A 317 -3.70 -12.70 -0.76
N ILE A 318 -2.69 -13.49 -0.39
CA ILE A 318 -2.06 -14.47 -1.29
C ILE A 318 -3.07 -15.55 -1.71
N GLN A 319 -3.92 -16.01 -0.79
CA GLN A 319 -4.98 -16.97 -1.08
C GLN A 319 -6.00 -16.43 -2.09
N GLN A 320 -6.37 -15.15 -2.01
CA GLN A 320 -7.29 -14.55 -2.98
C GLN A 320 -6.68 -14.50 -4.40
N ILE A 321 -5.37 -14.28 -4.49
CA ILE A 321 -4.64 -14.32 -5.77
C ILE A 321 -4.59 -15.78 -6.28
N TYR A 322 -4.25 -16.72 -5.39
CA TYR A 322 -4.22 -18.15 -5.73
C TYR A 322 -5.58 -18.68 -6.14
N TYR A 323 -6.66 -18.27 -5.44
CA TYR A 323 -8.03 -18.64 -5.80
C TYR A 323 -8.35 -18.26 -7.26
N ARG A 324 -8.03 -17.04 -7.69
CA ARG A 324 -8.26 -16.60 -9.07
C ARG A 324 -7.50 -17.46 -10.09
N PHE A 325 -6.28 -17.87 -9.74
CA PHE A 325 -5.51 -18.81 -10.55
C PHE A 325 -6.16 -20.20 -10.58
N ALA A 326 -6.52 -20.72 -9.43
CA ALA A 326 -7.10 -22.06 -9.30
C ALA A 326 -8.46 -22.21 -10.02
N VAL A 327 -9.25 -21.12 -10.10
CA VAL A 327 -10.54 -21.12 -10.82
C VAL A 327 -10.42 -20.64 -12.29
N GLY A 328 -9.20 -20.43 -12.82
CA GLY A 328 -8.96 -20.07 -14.22
C GLY A 328 -9.28 -18.61 -14.57
N GLN A 329 -9.37 -17.70 -13.61
CA GLN A 329 -9.53 -16.26 -13.84
C GLN A 329 -8.22 -15.56 -14.22
N THR A 330 -7.10 -16.21 -14.03
CA THR A 330 -5.75 -15.79 -14.48
C THR A 330 -4.93 -17.04 -14.74
N ASP A 331 -4.04 -16.98 -15.73
CA ASP A 331 -3.14 -18.06 -16.14
C ASP A 331 -1.66 -17.77 -15.79
N ASP A 332 -1.39 -16.73 -15.01
CA ASP A 332 -0.04 -16.36 -14.63
C ASP A 332 0.64 -17.47 -13.81
N PRO A 333 1.69 -18.13 -14.36
CA PRO A 333 2.31 -19.28 -13.72
C PRO A 333 2.99 -18.96 -12.39
N ARG A 334 3.28 -17.69 -12.12
CA ARG A 334 3.85 -17.25 -10.82
C ARG A 334 2.91 -17.56 -9.66
N PHE A 335 1.61 -17.65 -9.90
CA PHE A 335 0.61 -17.88 -8.86
C PHE A 335 0.41 -19.36 -8.51
N ALA A 336 0.94 -20.29 -9.32
CA ALA A 336 0.76 -21.73 -9.13
C ALA A 336 1.23 -22.23 -7.73
N ARG A 337 2.27 -21.61 -7.17
CA ARG A 337 2.84 -21.97 -5.86
C ARG A 337 2.35 -21.13 -4.69
N PHE A 338 1.35 -20.26 -4.90
CA PHE A 338 0.86 -19.38 -3.83
C PHE A 338 0.14 -20.14 -2.72
N GLY A 339 -0.47 -21.30 -3.02
CA GLY A 339 -1.04 -22.17 -1.99
C GLY A 339 -0.02 -22.64 -0.96
N ASP A 340 1.20 -22.96 -1.38
CA ASP A 340 2.31 -23.36 -0.49
C ASP A 340 2.73 -22.19 0.43
N ARG A 341 2.72 -20.97 -0.11
CA ARG A 341 3.03 -19.75 0.66
C ARG A 341 1.98 -19.46 1.72
N VAL A 342 0.70 -19.68 1.41
CA VAL A 342 -0.40 -19.53 2.39
C VAL A 342 -0.14 -20.44 3.58
N LEU A 343 0.14 -21.72 3.33
CA LEU A 343 0.43 -22.70 4.38
C LEU A 343 1.67 -22.32 5.20
N ALA A 344 2.73 -21.88 4.55
CA ALA A 344 3.96 -21.44 5.23
C ALA A 344 3.72 -20.26 6.18
N LEU A 345 2.98 -19.22 5.72
CA LEU A 345 2.62 -18.07 6.54
C LEU A 345 1.70 -18.45 7.70
N ALA A 346 0.72 -19.33 7.46
CA ALA A 346 -0.17 -19.81 8.50
C ALA A 346 0.59 -20.56 9.61
N ARG A 347 1.49 -21.49 9.24
CA ARG A 347 2.35 -22.20 10.19
C ARG A 347 3.25 -21.28 10.98
N GLN A 348 3.84 -20.30 10.31
CA GLN A 348 4.65 -19.30 10.96
C GLN A 348 3.85 -18.46 11.96
N ALA A 349 2.64 -18.02 11.63
CA ALA A 349 1.79 -17.29 12.54
C ALA A 349 1.40 -18.17 13.76
N VAL A 350 1.04 -19.44 13.52
CA VAL A 350 0.73 -20.40 14.60
C VAL A 350 1.92 -20.66 15.53
N SER A 351 3.15 -20.68 14.99
CA SER A 351 4.35 -20.91 15.83
C SER A 351 4.65 -19.77 16.80
N ARG A 352 3.94 -18.64 16.68
CA ARG A 352 4.06 -17.48 17.58
C ARG A 352 3.00 -17.48 18.69
N LEU A 353 2.00 -18.34 18.60
CA LEU A 353 0.96 -18.51 19.63
C LEU A 353 1.41 -19.36 20.81
#